data_d834065a3126864ab31c5ba7f2fce142
#
_entry.id   d834065a3126864ab31c5ba7f2fce142
#
_cell.length_a   1.000
_cell.length_b   1.000
_cell.length_c   1.000
_cell.angle_alpha   90.00
_cell.angle_beta   90.00
_cell.angle_gamma   90.00
#
_symmetry.space_group_name_H-M   'P 1'
#
loop_
_entity.id
_entity.type
_entity.pdbx_description
1 polymer ?
#
loop_
_entity_poly.entity_id
_entity_poly.type
_entity_poly.pdbx_seq_one_letter_code
_entity_poly.pdbx_strand_id
1 'polypeptide(L)'
;MQISILLMEQIFELFLMILMGFIIVKAGIVKEEDSKVLSKIVLYLIIPCVIINAFQVDYTKKTVNGLLIALAASVLLQVVLLLVVFVMGKLISLNEVETASIYYSNSGNLIVPIVTFVLGQKWILYGCVFMSVQLIFLWTHCKKIISRESSYDWKKIILNINMISIAIGAILFFTRIRLPELITNTISSVGNMIGPASMIVTGMLFAGMDLKAIFANKRVYFISALRMLVIPLIALFLIKISHLATLSADAQKIMLIVFLAVITPSASTVTQMCQVYGNDAHYASAINVVTTLCAIVTMPFMVLLFSCI
;
A
#
# COMPACT_ATOMS: atom_id res chain seq x y z
N MET A 1 9.56 -2.88 21.81
CA MET A 1 10.52 -1.76 21.75
C MET A 1 11.59 -1.95 20.67
N GLN A 2 12.33 -3.08 20.58
CA GLN A 2 13.31 -3.31 19.52
C GLN A 2 12.72 -3.28 18.10
N ILE A 3 11.59 -3.92 17.84
CA ILE A 3 10.91 -3.93 16.52
C ILE A 3 10.50 -2.51 16.10
N SER A 4 10.07 -1.68 17.02
CA SER A 4 9.62 -0.32 16.73
C SER A 4 10.77 0.63 16.40
N ILE A 5 11.93 0.45 17.04
CA ILE A 5 13.16 1.21 16.72
C ILE A 5 13.67 0.80 15.34
N LEU A 6 13.72 -0.51 15.06
CA LEU A 6 14.11 -1.03 13.76
C LEU A 6 13.19 -0.51 12.64
N LEU A 7 11.88 -0.44 12.92
CA LEU A 7 10.89 0.15 12.00
C LEU A 7 11.12 1.64 11.76
N MET A 8 11.45 2.39 12.82
CA MET A 8 11.78 3.82 12.67
C MET A 8 12.99 4.03 11.78
N GLU A 9 14.07 3.27 12.00
CA GLU A 9 15.28 3.31 11.17
C GLU A 9 14.94 3.01 9.70
N GLN A 10 14.17 1.95 9.44
CA GLN A 10 13.76 1.54 8.10
C GLN A 10 12.88 2.59 7.41
N ILE A 11 11.91 3.17 8.11
CA ILE A 11 11.06 4.24 7.54
C ILE A 11 11.90 5.49 7.27
N PHE A 12 12.89 5.79 8.13
CA PHE A 12 13.80 6.90 7.91
C PHE A 12 14.71 6.68 6.68
N GLU A 13 15.20 5.45 6.47
CA GLU A 13 15.94 5.08 5.25
C GLU A 13 15.08 5.29 3.99
N LEU A 14 13.81 4.84 4.03
CA LEU A 14 12.87 5.07 2.91
C LEU A 14 12.66 6.57 2.67
N PHE A 15 12.58 7.38 3.72
CA PHE A 15 12.47 8.84 3.59
C PHE A 15 13.73 9.46 2.97
N LEU A 16 14.92 9.03 3.36
CA LEU A 16 16.16 9.51 2.72
C LEU A 16 16.18 9.20 1.21
N MET A 17 15.67 8.03 0.80
CA MET A 17 15.53 7.70 -0.62
C MET A 17 14.51 8.61 -1.34
N ILE A 18 13.41 8.99 -0.67
CA ILE A 18 12.46 9.99 -1.19
C ILE A 18 13.19 11.34 -1.38
N LEU A 19 13.98 11.75 -0.39
CA LEU A 19 14.76 12.98 -0.45
C LEU A 19 15.79 12.96 -1.59
N MET A 20 16.46 11.83 -1.85
CA MET A 20 17.34 11.67 -3.00
C MET A 20 16.60 11.87 -4.32
N GLY A 21 15.41 11.27 -4.50
CA GLY A 21 14.55 11.47 -5.66
C GLY A 21 14.11 12.93 -5.83
N PHE A 22 13.80 13.62 -4.74
CA PHE A 22 13.47 15.04 -4.74
C PHE A 22 14.66 15.91 -5.18
N ILE A 23 15.86 15.66 -4.60
CA ILE A 23 17.08 16.44 -4.88
C ILE A 23 17.51 16.31 -6.34
N ILE A 24 17.48 15.10 -6.92
CA ILE A 24 17.94 14.88 -8.31
C ILE A 24 17.08 15.66 -9.32
N VAL A 25 15.80 15.85 -9.07
CA VAL A 25 14.90 16.67 -9.88
C VAL A 25 15.16 18.16 -9.62
N LYS A 26 15.28 18.60 -8.36
CA LYS A 26 15.56 19.99 -8.02
C LYS A 26 16.93 20.45 -8.50
N ALA A 27 17.91 19.56 -8.60
CA ALA A 27 19.23 19.81 -9.20
C ALA A 27 19.18 19.89 -10.72
N GLY A 28 18.04 19.60 -11.37
CA GLY A 28 17.90 19.66 -12.83
C GLY A 28 18.58 18.51 -13.59
N ILE A 29 19.02 17.45 -12.89
CA ILE A 29 19.68 16.28 -13.50
C ILE A 29 18.65 15.45 -14.27
N VAL A 30 17.44 15.29 -13.71
CA VAL A 30 16.27 14.66 -14.34
C VAL A 30 15.05 15.55 -14.17
N LYS A 31 14.03 15.35 -15.02
CA LYS A 31 12.75 16.05 -14.89
C LYS A 31 11.76 15.22 -14.08
N GLU A 32 10.76 15.88 -13.49
CA GLU A 32 9.66 15.18 -12.82
C GLU A 32 8.98 14.16 -13.74
N GLU A 33 8.81 14.52 -15.03
CA GLU A 33 8.17 13.67 -16.03
C GLU A 33 8.88 12.32 -16.24
N ASP A 34 10.20 12.26 -16.00
CA ASP A 34 11.01 11.03 -16.12
C ASP A 34 10.61 9.99 -15.07
N SER A 35 9.98 10.44 -13.96
CA SER A 35 9.39 9.57 -12.95
C SER A 35 8.38 8.58 -13.54
N LYS A 36 7.71 8.95 -14.65
CA LYS A 36 6.73 8.08 -15.34
C LYS A 36 7.37 6.81 -15.90
N VAL A 37 8.61 6.92 -16.42
CA VAL A 37 9.34 5.76 -16.95
C VAL A 37 9.73 4.82 -15.81
N LEU A 38 10.31 5.37 -14.74
CA LEU A 38 10.70 4.59 -13.57
C LEU A 38 9.46 3.96 -12.89
N SER A 39 8.35 4.69 -12.79
CA SER A 39 7.06 4.16 -12.29
C SER A 39 6.56 2.97 -13.10
N LYS A 40 6.67 3.01 -14.43
CA LYS A 40 6.31 1.88 -15.30
C LYS A 40 7.21 0.66 -15.04
N ILE A 41 8.50 0.85 -14.87
CA ILE A 41 9.43 -0.23 -14.53
C ILE A 41 9.05 -0.84 -13.17
N VAL A 42 8.76 -0.02 -12.17
CA VAL A 42 8.31 -0.49 -10.86
C VAL A 42 7.02 -1.31 -11.00
N LEU A 43 6.00 -0.76 -11.65
CA LEU A 43 4.66 -1.36 -11.72
C LEU A 43 4.60 -2.61 -12.60
N TYR A 44 5.31 -2.63 -13.73
CA TYR A 44 5.15 -3.68 -14.74
C TYR A 44 6.29 -4.70 -14.76
N LEU A 45 7.39 -4.46 -14.03
CA LEU A 45 8.52 -5.38 -13.96
C LEU A 45 8.86 -5.74 -12.51
N ILE A 46 9.16 -4.75 -11.67
CA ILE A 46 9.70 -5.01 -10.32
C ILE A 46 8.63 -5.64 -9.42
N ILE A 47 7.43 -5.04 -9.31
CA ILE A 47 6.34 -5.57 -8.47
C ILE A 47 5.91 -6.98 -8.89
N PRO A 48 5.69 -7.30 -10.18
CA PRO A 48 5.45 -8.65 -10.64
C PRO A 48 6.51 -9.67 -10.20
N CYS A 49 7.80 -9.31 -10.31
CA CYS A 49 8.90 -10.17 -9.86
C CYS A 49 8.82 -10.43 -8.35
N VAL A 50 8.58 -9.39 -7.56
CA VAL A 50 8.42 -9.53 -6.10
C VAL A 50 7.24 -10.41 -5.73
N ILE A 51 6.09 -10.23 -6.39
CA ILE A 51 4.89 -11.01 -6.13
C ILE A 51 5.14 -12.48 -6.44
N ILE A 52 5.64 -12.81 -7.64
CA ILE A 52 5.91 -14.20 -8.03
C ILE A 52 6.92 -14.84 -7.07
N ASN A 53 7.98 -14.11 -6.70
CA ASN A 53 9.00 -14.60 -5.76
C ASN A 53 8.43 -14.85 -4.37
N ALA A 54 7.49 -14.02 -3.90
CA ALA A 54 6.82 -14.19 -2.60
C ALA A 54 6.05 -15.51 -2.49
N PHE A 55 5.55 -16.04 -3.61
CA PHE A 55 4.87 -17.33 -3.65
C PHE A 55 5.83 -18.54 -3.75
N GLN A 56 7.15 -18.32 -3.92
CA GLN A 56 8.17 -19.39 -3.94
C GLN A 56 8.52 -19.87 -2.51
N VAL A 57 7.53 -19.96 -1.63
CA VAL A 57 7.62 -20.49 -0.26
C VAL A 57 7.06 -21.92 -0.19
N ASP A 58 7.41 -22.66 0.88
CA ASP A 58 6.96 -24.02 1.05
C ASP A 58 5.45 -24.12 1.26
N TYR A 59 4.82 -25.01 0.51
CA TYR A 59 3.43 -25.37 0.73
C TYR A 59 3.31 -26.21 2.00
N THR A 60 2.91 -25.58 3.08
CA THR A 60 2.67 -26.21 4.37
C THR A 60 1.26 -25.88 4.86
N LYS A 61 0.70 -26.71 5.74
CA LYS A 61 -0.57 -26.38 6.44
C LYS A 61 -0.47 -25.04 7.14
N LYS A 62 0.70 -24.72 7.69
CA LYS A 62 0.98 -23.46 8.38
C LYS A 62 0.87 -22.27 7.42
N THR A 63 1.47 -22.34 6.24
CA THR A 63 1.41 -21.31 5.21
C THR A 63 -0.03 -21.08 4.71
N VAL A 64 -0.75 -22.18 4.43
CA VAL A 64 -2.15 -22.11 3.97
C VAL A 64 -3.05 -21.51 5.05
N ASN A 65 -2.93 -21.92 6.30
CA ASN A 65 -3.66 -21.31 7.42
C ASN A 65 -3.35 -19.80 7.56
N GLY A 66 -2.07 -19.44 7.40
CA GLY A 66 -1.67 -18.03 7.39
C GLY A 66 -2.32 -17.22 6.27
N LEU A 67 -2.43 -17.79 5.06
CA LEU A 67 -3.15 -17.15 3.95
C LEU A 67 -4.63 -16.95 4.25
N LEU A 68 -5.29 -17.93 4.88
CA LEU A 68 -6.69 -17.81 5.29
C LEU A 68 -6.88 -16.74 6.37
N ILE A 69 -5.98 -16.67 7.34
CA ILE A 69 -5.98 -15.60 8.37
C ILE A 69 -5.79 -14.23 7.71
N ALA A 70 -4.81 -14.10 6.80
CA ALA A 70 -4.55 -12.86 6.07
C ALA A 70 -5.77 -12.43 5.23
N LEU A 71 -6.44 -13.38 4.57
CA LEU A 71 -7.63 -13.13 3.76
C LEU A 71 -8.80 -12.67 4.65
N ALA A 72 -9.09 -13.40 5.72
CA ALA A 72 -10.15 -13.06 6.66
C ALA A 72 -9.93 -11.67 7.28
N ALA A 73 -8.71 -11.37 7.73
CA ALA A 73 -8.34 -10.08 8.27
C ALA A 73 -8.46 -8.95 7.23
N SER A 74 -7.98 -9.19 6.01
CA SER A 74 -8.04 -8.20 4.92
C SER A 74 -9.48 -7.88 4.53
N VAL A 75 -10.32 -8.89 4.38
CA VAL A 75 -11.74 -8.69 4.06
C VAL A 75 -12.47 -7.99 5.20
N LEU A 76 -12.28 -8.45 6.44
CA LEU A 76 -12.88 -7.85 7.63
C LEU A 76 -12.53 -6.35 7.73
N LEU A 77 -11.23 -6.02 7.70
CA LEU A 77 -10.79 -4.64 7.84
C LEU A 77 -11.29 -3.79 6.67
N GLN A 78 -11.18 -4.26 5.44
CA GLN A 78 -11.61 -3.49 4.27
C GLN A 78 -13.11 -3.22 4.28
N VAL A 79 -13.94 -4.23 4.58
CA VAL A 79 -15.40 -4.06 4.63
C VAL A 79 -15.81 -3.13 5.77
N VAL A 80 -15.26 -3.33 6.98
CA VAL A 80 -15.64 -2.49 8.13
C VAL A 80 -15.14 -1.06 7.95
N LEU A 81 -13.90 -0.86 7.48
CA LEU A 81 -13.39 0.48 7.22
C LEU A 81 -14.15 1.20 6.10
N LEU A 82 -14.64 0.46 5.08
CA LEU A 82 -15.52 1.03 4.05
C LEU A 82 -16.82 1.55 4.65
N LEU A 83 -17.43 0.77 5.55
CA LEU A 83 -18.65 1.20 6.25
C LEU A 83 -18.38 2.41 7.15
N VAL A 84 -17.25 2.42 7.87
CA VAL A 84 -16.84 3.56 8.71
C VAL A 84 -16.69 4.82 7.87
N VAL A 85 -15.94 4.75 6.75
CA VAL A 85 -15.72 5.91 5.87
C VAL A 85 -17.03 6.36 5.22
N PHE A 86 -17.92 5.44 4.87
CA PHE A 86 -19.26 5.78 4.37
C PHE A 86 -20.09 6.56 5.41
N VAL A 87 -20.08 6.12 6.68
CA VAL A 87 -20.77 6.84 7.76
C VAL A 87 -20.11 8.21 8.02
N MET A 88 -18.78 8.26 8.07
CA MET A 88 -18.03 9.52 8.19
C MET A 88 -18.37 10.47 7.04
N GLY A 89 -18.46 9.97 5.81
CA GLY A 89 -18.80 10.75 4.63
C GLY A 89 -20.13 11.48 4.77
N LYS A 90 -21.13 10.82 5.36
CA LYS A 90 -22.44 11.44 5.66
C LYS A 90 -22.39 12.45 6.79
N LEU A 91 -21.61 12.17 7.85
CA LEU A 91 -21.55 13.03 9.05
C LEU A 91 -20.76 14.32 8.82
N ILE A 92 -19.67 14.27 8.05
CA ILE A 92 -18.76 15.41 7.85
C ILE A 92 -18.70 15.89 6.38
N SER A 93 -19.67 15.45 5.56
CA SER A 93 -19.84 15.85 4.16
C SER A 93 -18.54 15.71 3.35
N LEU A 94 -17.98 14.48 3.33
CA LEU A 94 -16.81 14.18 2.50
C LEU A 94 -17.20 14.16 1.02
N ASN A 95 -16.37 14.77 0.17
CA ASN A 95 -16.48 14.60 -1.27
C ASN A 95 -15.87 13.25 -1.72
N GLU A 96 -15.99 12.94 -3.02
CA GLU A 96 -15.56 11.67 -3.59
C GLU A 96 -14.05 11.45 -3.45
N VAL A 97 -13.25 12.51 -3.65
CA VAL A 97 -11.79 12.47 -3.54
C VAL A 97 -11.36 12.25 -2.09
N GLU A 98 -11.99 12.94 -1.14
CA GLU A 98 -11.74 12.81 0.29
C GLU A 98 -12.08 11.39 0.77
N THR A 99 -13.27 10.89 0.38
CA THR A 99 -13.71 9.54 0.70
C THR A 99 -12.72 8.49 0.18
N ALA A 100 -12.31 8.59 -1.07
CA ALA A 100 -11.32 7.69 -1.66
C ALA A 100 -9.97 7.82 -0.96
N SER A 101 -9.49 9.04 -0.69
CA SER A 101 -8.19 9.29 -0.07
C SER A 101 -8.11 8.81 1.39
N ILE A 102 -9.22 8.85 2.14
CA ILE A 102 -9.30 8.31 3.50
C ILE A 102 -9.32 6.78 3.47
N TYR A 103 -10.06 6.17 2.55
CA TYR A 103 -10.27 4.73 2.54
C TYR A 103 -9.09 3.96 1.91
N TYR A 104 -8.63 4.38 0.72
CA TYR A 104 -7.61 3.62 -0.03
C TYR A 104 -6.20 3.91 0.44
N SER A 105 -5.51 2.84 0.84
CA SER A 105 -4.11 2.86 1.28
C SER A 105 -3.15 2.72 0.11
N ASN A 106 -1.96 3.30 0.22
CA ASN A 106 -0.88 3.13 -0.75
C ASN A 106 -0.12 1.80 -0.55
N SER A 107 -0.85 0.76 -0.12
CA SER A 107 -0.28 -0.56 0.12
C SER A 107 0.39 -1.15 -1.12
N GLY A 108 -0.15 -0.88 -2.31
CA GLY A 108 0.41 -1.37 -3.57
C GLY A 108 1.88 -0.99 -3.80
N ASN A 109 2.28 0.19 -3.37
CA ASN A 109 3.64 0.69 -3.56
C ASN A 109 4.52 0.55 -2.30
N LEU A 110 3.93 0.55 -1.11
CA LEU A 110 4.68 0.67 0.15
C LEU A 110 4.75 -0.63 0.95
N ILE A 111 3.71 -1.50 0.89
CA ILE A 111 3.69 -2.69 1.76
C ILE A 111 4.82 -3.66 1.41
N VAL A 112 5.14 -3.82 0.14
CA VAL A 112 6.18 -4.75 -0.30
C VAL A 112 7.55 -4.33 0.23
N PRO A 113 8.04 -3.08 0.00
CA PRO A 113 9.32 -2.65 0.59
C PRO A 113 9.30 -2.71 2.12
N ILE A 114 8.25 -2.22 2.77
CA ILE A 114 8.16 -2.21 4.24
C ILE A 114 8.23 -3.63 4.82
N VAL A 115 7.44 -4.57 4.29
CA VAL A 115 7.43 -5.95 4.78
C VAL A 115 8.76 -6.66 4.49
N THR A 116 9.37 -6.40 3.33
CA THR A 116 10.68 -6.95 2.98
C THR A 116 11.73 -6.56 3.99
N PHE A 117 11.78 -5.28 4.33
CA PHE A 117 12.75 -4.75 5.30
C PHE A 117 12.48 -5.23 6.72
N VAL A 118 11.22 -5.17 7.16
CA VAL A 118 10.85 -5.41 8.57
C VAL A 118 10.80 -6.89 8.93
N LEU A 119 10.27 -7.73 8.04
CA LEU A 119 9.96 -9.13 8.32
C LEU A 119 10.67 -10.11 7.38
N GLY A 120 11.15 -9.63 6.23
CA GLY A 120 11.78 -10.43 5.19
C GLY A 120 10.82 -10.90 4.09
N GLN A 121 11.40 -11.30 2.96
CA GLN A 121 10.66 -11.62 1.71
C GLN A 121 9.55 -12.65 1.87
N LYS A 122 9.74 -13.69 2.66
CA LYS A 122 8.73 -14.76 2.86
C LYS A 122 7.40 -14.27 3.42
N TRP A 123 7.37 -13.10 4.05
CA TRP A 123 6.18 -12.51 4.65
C TRP A 123 5.37 -11.65 3.67
N ILE A 124 5.95 -11.29 2.52
CA ILE A 124 5.27 -10.49 1.48
C ILE A 124 4.01 -11.19 0.97
N LEU A 125 4.01 -12.52 0.95
CA LEU A 125 2.88 -13.35 0.56
C LEU A 125 1.56 -12.90 1.22
N TYR A 126 1.59 -12.61 2.51
CA TYR A 126 0.41 -12.16 3.27
C TYR A 126 0.02 -10.72 2.92
N GLY A 127 1.00 -9.87 2.60
CA GLY A 127 0.76 -8.52 2.07
C GLY A 127 0.08 -8.54 0.69
N CYS A 128 0.46 -9.50 -0.18
CA CYS A 128 -0.19 -9.70 -1.48
C CYS A 128 -1.68 -10.03 -1.34
N VAL A 129 -2.09 -10.75 -0.29
CA VAL A 129 -3.51 -11.02 -0.03
C VAL A 129 -4.27 -9.73 0.23
N PHE A 130 -3.74 -8.85 1.08
CA PHE A 130 -4.38 -7.54 1.34
C PHE A 130 -4.46 -6.70 0.06
N MET A 131 -3.37 -6.62 -0.71
CA MET A 131 -3.33 -5.90 -1.99
C MET A 131 -4.38 -6.42 -2.97
N SER A 132 -4.58 -7.73 -3.06
CA SER A 132 -5.58 -8.36 -3.93
C SER A 132 -7.00 -7.93 -3.57
N VAL A 133 -7.34 -7.97 -2.28
CA VAL A 133 -8.65 -7.54 -1.78
C VAL A 133 -8.85 -6.04 -2.04
N GLN A 134 -7.85 -5.20 -1.73
CA GLN A 134 -7.94 -3.76 -1.97
C GLN A 134 -8.09 -3.43 -3.46
N LEU A 135 -7.42 -4.18 -4.35
CA LEU A 135 -7.49 -3.95 -5.79
C LEU A 135 -8.90 -4.18 -6.34
N ILE A 136 -9.63 -5.18 -5.81
CA ILE A 136 -11.04 -5.41 -6.15
C ILE A 136 -11.87 -4.18 -5.77
N PHE A 137 -11.74 -3.67 -4.54
CA PHE A 137 -12.46 -2.47 -4.10
C PHE A 137 -12.06 -1.23 -4.90
N LEU A 138 -10.79 -1.11 -5.27
CA LEU A 138 -10.28 0.02 -6.02
C LEU A 138 -10.93 0.11 -7.41
N TRP A 139 -11.03 -1.00 -8.14
CA TRP A 139 -11.62 -1.04 -9.48
C TRP A 139 -13.14 -1.15 -9.50
N THR A 140 -13.76 -1.44 -8.36
CA THR A 140 -15.23 -1.42 -8.21
C THR A 140 -15.69 -0.13 -7.55
N HIS A 141 -15.46 0.03 -6.26
CA HIS A 141 -15.96 1.15 -5.46
C HIS A 141 -15.23 2.47 -5.76
N CYS A 142 -13.88 2.50 -5.79
CA CYS A 142 -13.15 3.76 -6.02
C CYS A 142 -13.43 4.31 -7.41
N LYS A 143 -13.37 3.45 -8.44
CA LYS A 143 -13.73 3.84 -9.80
C LYS A 143 -15.13 4.47 -9.83
N LYS A 144 -16.13 3.80 -9.22
CA LYS A 144 -17.52 4.27 -9.20
C LYS A 144 -17.67 5.65 -8.57
N ILE A 145 -17.04 5.92 -7.43
CA ILE A 145 -17.16 7.21 -6.74
C ILE A 145 -16.38 8.32 -7.47
N ILE A 146 -15.20 8.03 -8.03
CA ILE A 146 -14.37 9.03 -8.71
C ILE A 146 -14.90 9.37 -10.10
N SER A 147 -15.30 8.36 -10.91
CA SER A 147 -15.80 8.58 -12.27
C SER A 147 -17.27 8.97 -12.33
N ARG A 148 -18.01 8.76 -11.23
CA ARG A 148 -19.47 8.87 -11.15
C ARG A 148 -20.21 7.96 -12.14
N GLU A 149 -19.51 7.00 -12.74
CA GLU A 149 -20.07 5.98 -13.63
C GLU A 149 -20.54 4.76 -12.85
N SER A 150 -21.62 4.15 -13.28
CA SER A 150 -22.16 2.93 -12.65
C SER A 150 -21.55 1.62 -13.16
N SER A 151 -20.72 1.67 -14.20
CA SER A 151 -20.15 0.48 -14.82
C SER A 151 -18.94 -0.07 -14.08
N TYR A 152 -18.93 -1.37 -13.82
CA TYR A 152 -17.76 -2.09 -13.26
C TYR A 152 -16.84 -2.54 -14.41
N ASP A 153 -15.55 -2.33 -14.26
CA ASP A 153 -14.56 -2.72 -15.26
C ASP A 153 -13.79 -3.99 -14.82
N TRP A 154 -14.48 -5.12 -14.87
CA TRP A 154 -13.90 -6.42 -14.50
C TRP A 154 -12.65 -6.79 -15.32
N LYS A 155 -12.60 -6.35 -16.59
CA LYS A 155 -11.42 -6.58 -17.44
C LYS A 155 -10.19 -5.91 -16.87
N LYS A 156 -10.30 -4.67 -16.36
CA LYS A 156 -9.17 -3.96 -15.73
C LYS A 156 -8.71 -4.60 -14.44
N ILE A 157 -9.61 -5.25 -13.69
CA ILE A 157 -9.22 -6.02 -12.49
C ILE A 157 -8.43 -7.25 -12.90
N ILE A 158 -9.02 -8.08 -13.77
CA ILE A 158 -8.45 -9.39 -14.15
C ILE A 158 -7.14 -9.22 -14.95
N LEU A 159 -7.10 -8.23 -15.84
CA LEU A 159 -5.92 -7.93 -16.68
C LEU A 159 -4.90 -7.03 -15.98
N ASN A 160 -5.10 -6.67 -14.72
CA ASN A 160 -4.10 -5.95 -13.96
C ASN A 160 -2.86 -6.83 -13.75
N ILE A 161 -1.68 -6.33 -14.11
CA ILE A 161 -0.43 -7.09 -14.06
C ILE A 161 -0.16 -7.70 -12.68
N ASN A 162 -0.50 -7.00 -11.61
CA ASN A 162 -0.31 -7.50 -10.25
C ASN A 162 -1.26 -8.66 -9.94
N MET A 163 -2.53 -8.60 -10.43
CA MET A 163 -3.47 -9.71 -10.31
C MET A 163 -3.02 -10.93 -11.12
N ILE A 164 -2.51 -10.73 -12.33
CA ILE A 164 -1.92 -11.81 -13.14
C ILE A 164 -0.73 -12.43 -12.40
N SER A 165 0.15 -11.62 -11.82
CA SER A 165 1.31 -12.09 -11.06
C SER A 165 0.91 -12.87 -9.81
N ILE A 166 -0.14 -12.42 -9.10
CA ILE A 166 -0.71 -13.14 -7.96
C ILE A 166 -1.31 -14.48 -8.41
N ALA A 167 -2.04 -14.49 -9.53
CA ALA A 167 -2.61 -15.73 -10.08
C ALA A 167 -1.50 -16.72 -10.47
N ILE A 168 -0.46 -16.27 -11.18
CA ILE A 168 0.70 -17.10 -11.54
C ILE A 168 1.39 -17.61 -10.26
N GLY A 169 1.69 -16.73 -9.31
CA GLY A 169 2.31 -17.11 -8.04
C GLY A 169 1.47 -18.12 -7.26
N ALA A 170 0.16 -17.91 -7.18
CA ALA A 170 -0.76 -18.82 -6.51
C ALA A 170 -0.80 -20.20 -7.20
N ILE A 171 -0.84 -20.25 -8.54
CA ILE A 171 -0.77 -21.51 -9.28
C ILE A 171 0.52 -22.24 -8.93
N LEU A 172 1.68 -21.57 -9.01
CA LEU A 172 2.97 -22.19 -8.68
C LEU A 172 2.99 -22.70 -7.23
N PHE A 173 2.45 -21.95 -6.29
CA PHE A 173 2.37 -22.34 -4.88
C PHE A 173 1.49 -23.58 -4.65
N PHE A 174 0.25 -23.57 -5.17
CA PHE A 174 -0.69 -24.67 -4.96
C PHE A 174 -0.31 -25.93 -5.74
N THR A 175 0.31 -25.79 -6.91
CA THR A 175 0.86 -26.92 -7.67
C THR A 175 2.21 -27.39 -7.14
N ARG A 176 2.80 -26.66 -6.16
CA ARG A 176 4.12 -26.94 -5.58
C ARG A 176 5.26 -26.90 -6.60
N ILE A 177 5.07 -26.18 -7.70
CA ILE A 177 6.11 -25.99 -8.71
C ILE A 177 7.11 -24.96 -8.21
N ARG A 178 8.39 -25.37 -8.15
CA ARG A 178 9.52 -24.47 -7.86
C ARG A 178 10.14 -24.00 -9.14
N LEU A 179 10.35 -22.70 -9.24
CA LEU A 179 11.10 -22.14 -10.36
C LEU A 179 12.57 -22.56 -10.26
N PRO A 180 13.24 -22.80 -11.39
CA PRO A 180 14.69 -23.02 -11.41
C PRO A 180 15.45 -21.93 -10.69
N GLU A 181 16.55 -22.27 -10.01
CA GLU A 181 17.33 -21.35 -9.19
C GLU A 181 17.78 -20.11 -9.97
N LEU A 182 18.18 -20.26 -11.21
CA LEU A 182 18.55 -19.16 -12.10
C LEU A 182 17.40 -18.14 -12.23
N ILE A 183 16.17 -18.60 -12.43
CA ILE A 183 14.99 -17.74 -12.58
C ILE A 183 14.66 -17.10 -11.23
N THR A 184 14.66 -17.86 -10.14
CA THR A 184 14.38 -17.36 -8.80
C THR A 184 15.38 -16.26 -8.39
N ASN A 185 16.67 -16.47 -8.64
CA ASN A 185 17.71 -15.48 -8.35
C ASN A 185 17.55 -14.21 -9.21
N THR A 186 17.18 -14.37 -10.49
CA THR A 186 16.93 -13.24 -11.39
C THR A 186 15.75 -12.40 -10.91
N ILE A 187 14.58 -13.02 -10.65
CA ILE A 187 13.40 -12.28 -10.18
C ILE A 187 13.60 -11.70 -8.78
N SER A 188 14.38 -12.35 -7.91
CA SER A 188 14.75 -11.83 -6.61
C SER A 188 15.64 -10.58 -6.73
N SER A 189 16.64 -10.60 -7.61
CA SER A 189 17.52 -9.45 -7.85
C SER A 189 16.76 -8.24 -8.37
N VAL A 190 15.84 -8.46 -9.32
CA VAL A 190 14.94 -7.39 -9.82
C VAL A 190 13.99 -6.93 -8.72
N GLY A 191 13.42 -7.87 -7.95
CA GLY A 191 12.52 -7.58 -6.85
C GLY A 191 13.14 -6.72 -5.76
N ASN A 192 14.40 -6.91 -5.44
CA ASN A 192 15.11 -6.13 -4.43
C ASN A 192 15.23 -4.62 -4.77
N MET A 193 15.00 -4.24 -6.02
CA MET A 193 14.96 -2.84 -6.43
C MET A 193 13.67 -2.12 -5.98
N ILE A 194 12.64 -2.83 -5.47
CA ILE A 194 11.31 -2.25 -5.19
C ILE A 194 11.38 -1.08 -4.22
N GLY A 195 12.10 -1.22 -3.11
CA GLY A 195 12.24 -0.19 -2.08
C GLY A 195 12.86 1.09 -2.63
N PRO A 196 14.12 1.03 -3.08
CA PRO A 196 14.81 2.21 -3.63
C PRO A 196 14.06 2.85 -4.79
N ALA A 197 13.64 2.06 -5.80
CA ALA A 197 12.99 2.59 -6.99
C ALA A 197 11.65 3.29 -6.66
N SER A 198 10.81 2.69 -5.82
CA SER A 198 9.51 3.27 -5.45
C SER A 198 9.67 4.57 -4.65
N MET A 199 10.66 4.64 -3.76
CA MET A 199 10.89 5.83 -2.94
C MET A 199 11.50 6.97 -3.78
N ILE A 200 12.45 6.67 -4.67
CA ILE A 200 13.00 7.66 -5.60
C ILE A 200 11.89 8.22 -6.49
N VAL A 201 11.01 7.38 -7.07
CA VAL A 201 9.83 7.83 -7.85
C VAL A 201 8.98 8.78 -7.03
N THR A 202 8.68 8.44 -5.78
CA THR A 202 7.88 9.28 -4.88
C THR A 202 8.53 10.64 -4.68
N GLY A 203 9.85 10.66 -4.48
CA GLY A 203 10.63 11.91 -4.33
C GLY A 203 10.64 12.77 -5.59
N MET A 204 10.80 12.14 -6.76
CA MET A 204 10.73 12.85 -8.05
C MET A 204 9.38 13.52 -8.27
N LEU A 205 8.28 12.82 -7.95
CA LEU A 205 6.92 13.37 -8.03
C LEU A 205 6.73 14.56 -7.09
N PHE A 206 7.25 14.49 -5.87
CA PHE A 206 7.16 15.61 -4.91
C PHE A 206 7.90 16.86 -5.39
N ALA A 207 9.01 16.69 -6.11
CA ALA A 207 9.78 17.82 -6.63
C ALA A 207 9.03 18.65 -7.67
N GLY A 208 8.09 18.04 -8.42
CA GLY A 208 7.26 18.74 -9.41
C GLY A 208 6.06 19.50 -8.84
N MET A 209 5.73 19.31 -7.54
CA MET A 209 4.52 19.89 -6.96
C MET A 209 4.75 21.29 -6.38
N ASP A 210 3.71 22.14 -6.43
CA ASP A 210 3.67 23.41 -5.68
C ASP A 210 3.36 23.12 -4.22
N LEU A 211 4.42 22.93 -3.43
CA LEU A 211 4.31 22.64 -2.00
C LEU A 211 3.62 23.77 -1.23
N LYS A 212 3.77 25.04 -1.65
CA LYS A 212 3.13 26.17 -0.96
C LYS A 212 1.61 26.11 -1.08
N ALA A 213 1.10 25.81 -2.28
CA ALA A 213 -0.34 25.65 -2.51
C ALA A 213 -0.90 24.44 -1.72
N ILE A 214 -0.16 23.34 -1.66
CA ILE A 214 -0.54 22.15 -0.89
C ILE A 214 -0.65 22.47 0.60
N PHE A 215 0.37 23.11 1.17
CA PHE A 215 0.41 23.39 2.60
C PHE A 215 -0.52 24.54 3.04
N ALA A 216 -1.07 25.33 2.13
CA ALA A 216 -2.05 26.36 2.45
C ALA A 216 -3.47 25.81 2.71
N ASN A 217 -3.81 24.63 2.22
CA ASN A 217 -5.17 24.08 2.30
C ASN A 217 -5.41 23.34 3.63
N LYS A 218 -6.12 23.99 4.56
CA LYS A 218 -6.46 23.40 5.88
C LYS A 218 -7.26 22.09 5.80
N ARG A 219 -8.09 21.92 4.76
CA ARG A 219 -8.91 20.71 4.57
C ARG A 219 -8.05 19.48 4.29
N VAL A 220 -6.91 19.66 3.57
CA VAL A 220 -5.93 18.60 3.34
C VAL A 220 -5.40 18.03 4.66
N TYR A 221 -5.07 18.87 5.64
CA TYR A 221 -4.58 18.41 6.95
C TYR A 221 -5.66 17.64 7.73
N PHE A 222 -6.91 18.12 7.68
CA PHE A 222 -8.01 17.43 8.33
C PHE A 222 -8.21 16.00 7.75
N ILE A 223 -8.25 15.89 6.42
CA ILE A 223 -8.38 14.60 5.74
C ILE A 223 -7.17 13.70 6.01
N SER A 224 -5.97 14.28 6.02
CA SER A 224 -4.74 13.55 6.35
C SER A 224 -4.75 13.04 7.79
N ALA A 225 -5.25 13.81 8.75
CA ALA A 225 -5.40 13.36 10.14
C ALA A 225 -6.40 12.20 10.26
N LEU A 226 -7.54 12.27 9.57
CA LEU A 226 -8.48 11.15 9.50
C LEU A 226 -7.81 9.90 8.95
N ARG A 227 -7.07 10.03 7.85
CA ARG A 227 -6.38 8.90 7.20
C ARG A 227 -5.27 8.32 8.07
N MET A 228 -4.42 9.16 8.68
CA MET A 228 -3.19 8.73 9.33
C MET A 228 -3.33 8.46 10.84
N LEU A 229 -4.44 8.90 11.45
CA LEU A 229 -4.70 8.67 12.88
C LEU A 229 -6.00 7.89 13.10
N VAL A 230 -7.13 8.39 12.60
CA VAL A 230 -8.45 7.80 12.92
C VAL A 230 -8.60 6.40 12.31
N ILE A 231 -8.32 6.25 11.01
CA ILE A 231 -8.41 4.94 10.34
C ILE A 231 -7.47 3.90 10.95
N PRO A 232 -6.18 4.20 11.23
CA PRO A 232 -5.29 3.29 11.94
C PRO A 232 -5.78 2.87 13.33
N LEU A 233 -6.31 3.80 14.13
CA LEU A 233 -6.83 3.50 15.46
C LEU A 233 -8.05 2.58 15.39
N ILE A 234 -8.96 2.82 14.44
CA ILE A 234 -10.12 1.93 14.23
C ILE A 234 -9.63 0.54 13.77
N ALA A 235 -8.67 0.47 12.84
CA ALA A 235 -8.12 -0.80 12.39
C ALA A 235 -7.46 -1.57 13.55
N LEU A 236 -6.71 -0.88 14.40
CA LEU A 236 -6.09 -1.44 15.59
C LEU A 236 -7.13 -2.02 16.56
N PHE A 237 -8.20 -1.27 16.82
CA PHE A 237 -9.32 -1.73 17.64
C PHE A 237 -10.00 -2.97 17.04
N LEU A 238 -10.25 -2.98 15.72
CA LEU A 238 -10.85 -4.13 15.03
C LEU A 238 -9.95 -5.37 15.10
N ILE A 239 -8.65 -5.21 14.95
CA ILE A 239 -7.69 -6.31 15.08
C ILE A 239 -7.75 -6.89 16.49
N LYS A 240 -7.77 -6.04 17.52
CA LYS A 240 -7.85 -6.48 18.91
C LYS A 240 -9.11 -7.28 19.20
N ILE A 241 -10.27 -6.78 18.80
CA ILE A 241 -11.56 -7.46 19.08
C ILE A 241 -11.80 -8.69 18.19
N SER A 242 -11.13 -8.79 17.04
CA SER A 242 -11.30 -9.94 16.13
C SER A 242 -10.68 -11.23 16.67
N HIS A 243 -9.77 -11.15 17.62
CA HIS A 243 -8.96 -12.26 18.13
C HIS A 243 -8.21 -13.07 17.05
N LEU A 244 -8.14 -12.58 15.82
CA LEU A 244 -7.43 -13.26 14.72
C LEU A 244 -5.93 -13.41 15.01
N ALA A 245 -5.35 -12.52 15.80
CA ALA A 245 -3.95 -12.58 16.20
C ALA A 245 -3.59 -13.79 17.07
N THR A 246 -4.57 -14.44 17.68
CA THR A 246 -4.37 -15.59 18.59
C THR A 246 -4.54 -16.95 17.92
N LEU A 247 -4.96 -16.98 16.64
CA LEU A 247 -5.30 -18.22 15.92
C LEU A 247 -4.11 -19.13 15.61
N SER A 248 -2.89 -18.57 15.54
CA SER A 248 -1.68 -19.34 15.27
C SER A 248 -0.42 -18.60 15.75
N ALA A 249 0.71 -19.30 15.86
CA ALA A 249 1.98 -18.71 16.26
C ALA A 249 2.45 -17.56 15.34
N ASP A 250 2.09 -17.58 14.06
CA ASP A 250 2.43 -16.54 13.10
C ASP A 250 1.32 -15.48 12.92
N ALA A 251 0.15 -15.71 13.51
CA ALA A 251 -1.01 -14.84 13.30
C ALA A 251 -0.74 -13.39 13.70
N GLN A 252 0.00 -13.15 14.78
CA GLN A 252 0.36 -11.81 15.21
C GLN A 252 1.22 -11.08 14.14
N LYS A 253 2.17 -11.77 13.51
CA LYS A 253 2.98 -11.19 12.43
C LYS A 253 2.13 -10.94 11.17
N ILE A 254 1.21 -11.85 10.84
CA ILE A 254 0.28 -11.70 9.73
C ILE A 254 -0.62 -10.48 9.97
N MET A 255 -1.16 -10.33 11.19
CA MET A 255 -1.97 -9.16 11.55
C MET A 255 -1.16 -7.86 11.50
N LEU A 256 0.11 -7.88 11.89
CA LEU A 256 1.01 -6.74 11.72
C LEU A 256 1.15 -6.35 10.23
N ILE A 257 1.32 -7.32 9.33
CA ILE A 257 1.42 -7.06 7.88
C ILE A 257 0.14 -6.43 7.34
N VAL A 258 -1.02 -7.00 7.68
CA VAL A 258 -2.32 -6.45 7.27
C VAL A 258 -2.52 -5.05 7.86
N PHE A 259 -2.14 -4.83 9.11
CA PHE A 259 -2.18 -3.52 9.75
C PHE A 259 -1.24 -2.52 9.06
N LEU A 260 0.01 -2.91 8.78
CA LEU A 260 0.97 -2.09 8.02
C LEU A 260 0.39 -1.68 6.67
N ALA A 261 -0.30 -2.59 5.97
CA ALA A 261 -0.94 -2.27 4.70
C ALA A 261 -2.06 -1.22 4.86
N VAL A 262 -2.87 -1.32 5.92
CA VAL A 262 -3.94 -0.35 6.22
C VAL A 262 -3.37 1.03 6.54
N ILE A 263 -2.32 1.11 7.36
CA ILE A 263 -1.79 2.39 7.89
C ILE A 263 -0.87 3.15 6.92
N THR A 264 -0.59 2.60 5.71
CA THR A 264 0.14 3.34 4.68
C THR A 264 -0.62 4.62 4.27
N PRO A 265 0.04 5.63 3.72
CA PRO A 265 -0.60 6.88 3.27
C PRO A 265 -1.77 6.67 2.31
N SER A 266 -2.41 7.75 1.90
CA SER A 266 -3.41 7.73 0.83
C SER A 266 -2.82 7.15 -0.46
N ALA A 267 -3.62 6.35 -1.19
CA ALA A 267 -3.16 5.70 -2.41
C ALA A 267 -2.87 6.69 -3.54
N SER A 268 -1.69 6.62 -4.15
CA SER A 268 -1.36 7.36 -5.37
C SER A 268 -2.29 7.00 -6.54
N THR A 269 -2.85 5.81 -6.53
CA THR A 269 -3.83 5.37 -7.53
C THR A 269 -5.12 6.20 -7.49
N VAL A 270 -5.50 6.77 -6.35
CA VAL A 270 -6.65 7.72 -6.27
C VAL A 270 -6.36 8.96 -7.10
N THR A 271 -5.16 9.54 -6.98
CA THR A 271 -4.72 10.68 -7.83
C THR A 271 -4.77 10.31 -9.32
N GLN A 272 -4.24 9.13 -9.68
CA GLN A 272 -4.27 8.65 -11.06
C GLN A 272 -5.70 8.46 -11.59
N MET A 273 -6.60 7.90 -10.78
CA MET A 273 -8.01 7.78 -11.15
C MET A 273 -8.67 9.15 -11.32
N CYS A 274 -8.39 10.12 -10.45
CA CYS A 274 -8.88 11.48 -10.62
C CYS A 274 -8.41 12.10 -11.94
N GLN A 275 -7.15 11.89 -12.33
CA GLN A 275 -6.64 12.35 -13.64
C GLN A 275 -7.36 11.71 -14.82
N VAL A 276 -7.56 10.39 -14.77
CA VAL A 276 -8.18 9.64 -15.87
C VAL A 276 -9.65 9.96 -16.02
N TYR A 277 -10.37 10.13 -14.91
CA TYR A 277 -11.83 10.32 -14.92
C TYR A 277 -12.26 11.78 -14.73
N GLY A 278 -11.33 12.74 -14.79
CA GLY A 278 -11.65 14.17 -14.79
C GLY A 278 -12.14 14.71 -13.44
N ASN A 279 -11.70 14.11 -12.33
CA ASN A 279 -11.93 14.62 -10.97
C ASN A 279 -10.73 15.42 -10.47
N ASP A 280 -10.79 16.00 -9.26
CA ASP A 280 -9.74 16.87 -8.71
C ASP A 280 -8.46 16.10 -8.34
N ALA A 281 -7.60 15.89 -9.35
CA ALA A 281 -6.33 15.22 -9.19
C ALA A 281 -5.31 16.03 -8.37
N HIS A 282 -5.39 17.37 -8.44
CA HIS A 282 -4.50 18.23 -7.64
C HIS A 282 -4.79 18.09 -6.15
N TYR A 283 -6.07 18.08 -5.78
CA TYR A 283 -6.49 17.87 -4.41
C TYR A 283 -6.14 16.46 -3.89
N ALA A 284 -6.39 15.42 -4.70
CA ALA A 284 -5.99 14.04 -4.37
C ALA A 284 -4.48 13.93 -4.17
N SER A 285 -3.70 14.58 -5.02
CA SER A 285 -2.23 14.64 -4.93
C SER A 285 -1.76 15.34 -3.66
N ALA A 286 -2.38 16.47 -3.31
CA ALA A 286 -2.08 17.20 -2.08
C ALA A 286 -2.29 16.32 -0.84
N ILE A 287 -3.41 15.58 -0.76
CA ILE A 287 -3.68 14.63 0.33
C ILE A 287 -2.63 13.52 0.34
N ASN A 288 -2.28 12.96 -0.82
CA ASN A 288 -1.27 11.90 -0.91
C ASN A 288 0.10 12.37 -0.38
N VAL A 289 0.54 13.57 -0.77
CA VAL A 289 1.81 14.17 -0.31
C VAL A 289 1.81 14.35 1.21
N VAL A 290 0.78 15.02 1.74
CA VAL A 290 0.73 15.32 3.18
C VAL A 290 0.64 14.02 4.00
N THR A 291 -0.17 13.04 3.57
CA THR A 291 -0.25 11.75 4.26
C THR A 291 1.06 10.98 4.18
N THR A 292 1.81 11.06 3.07
CA THR A 292 3.13 10.41 2.95
C THR A 292 4.15 11.04 3.88
N LEU A 293 4.17 12.36 4.01
CA LEU A 293 5.03 13.05 4.98
C LEU A 293 4.64 12.71 6.42
N CYS A 294 3.34 12.69 6.73
CA CYS A 294 2.86 12.30 8.06
C CYS A 294 3.21 10.84 8.40
N ALA A 295 3.24 9.94 7.42
CA ALA A 295 3.51 8.52 7.61
C ALA A 295 4.86 8.26 8.27
N ILE A 296 5.85 9.12 8.04
CA ILE A 296 7.19 9.03 8.64
C ILE A 296 7.11 8.95 10.17
N VAL A 297 6.18 9.69 10.76
CA VAL A 297 5.99 9.73 12.21
C VAL A 297 4.85 8.81 12.65
N THR A 298 3.73 8.83 11.92
CA THR A 298 2.52 8.13 12.35
C THR A 298 2.61 6.61 12.21
N MET A 299 3.27 6.10 11.17
CA MET A 299 3.40 4.64 11.01
C MET A 299 4.20 3.98 12.13
N PRO A 300 5.41 4.46 12.50
CA PRO A 300 6.14 3.91 13.65
C PRO A 300 5.35 3.98 14.95
N PHE A 301 4.67 5.12 15.18
CA PHE A 301 3.83 5.30 16.37
C PHE A 301 2.68 4.28 16.42
N MET A 302 1.99 4.06 15.29
CA MET A 302 0.90 3.07 15.23
C MET A 302 1.40 1.64 15.41
N VAL A 303 2.61 1.32 14.93
CA VAL A 303 3.22 0.00 15.18
C VAL A 303 3.63 -0.17 16.64
N LEU A 304 4.09 0.90 17.30
CA LEU A 304 4.28 0.88 18.76
C LEU A 304 2.98 0.54 19.48
N LEU A 305 1.87 1.19 19.13
CA LEU A 305 0.57 0.90 19.71
C LEU A 305 0.13 -0.55 19.42
N PHE A 306 0.38 -1.05 18.20
CA PHE A 306 0.11 -2.45 17.85
C PHE A 306 0.90 -3.42 18.75
N SER A 307 2.14 -3.11 19.10
CA SER A 307 2.97 -3.97 19.94
C SER A 307 2.51 -4.02 21.42
N CYS A 308 1.59 -3.12 21.82
CA CYS A 308 0.99 -3.09 23.16
C CYS A 308 -0.31 -3.90 23.25
N ILE A 309 -0.76 -4.48 22.13
CA ILE A 309 -2.01 -5.24 22.04
C ILE A 309 -1.74 -6.72 21.89
#